data_b834e055d1f954cf698bfda51aa312a7
#
_entry.id   b834e055d1f954cf698bfda51aa312a7
#
_cell.length_a   1.000
_cell.length_b   1.000
_cell.length_c   1.000
_cell.angle_alpha   90.00
_cell.angle_beta   90.00
_cell.angle_gamma   90.00
#
_symmetry.space_group_name_H-M   'P 1'
#
loop_
_entity.id
_entity.type
_entity.pdbx_description
1 polymer ?
#
loop_
_entity_poly.entity_id
_entity_poly.type
_entity_poly.pdbx_seq_one_letter_code
_entity_poly.pdbx_strand_id
1 'polypeptide(L)'
;MKLFDLEEDMDNPSEFLDRPVSQALILELLNHAVWAPNDGLREPWRFIFADNRNGKLMQGLQEHAPAYLLVLVKEEADHHKREEDFAAVFCLIQNFRLLAYEQRLGVRCTLHDWMYDRSRAETLGVRSNERIAAVLELGYGTEQLEGKSEIAEPQLQFELL
;
A
#
# COMPACT_ATOMS: atom_id res chain seq x y z
N MET A 1 -12.33 5.69 20.26
CA MET A 1 -11.00 5.82 19.66
C MET A 1 -10.96 7.08 18.82
N LYS A 2 -10.05 7.99 19.08
CA LYS A 2 -9.91 9.21 18.28
C LYS A 2 -9.03 8.88 17.08
N LEU A 3 -9.25 9.54 15.93
CA LEU A 3 -8.48 9.34 14.71
C LEU A 3 -6.97 9.51 14.96
N PHE A 4 -6.60 10.43 15.83
CA PHE A 4 -5.20 10.71 16.21
C PHE A 4 -4.53 9.54 16.95
N ASP A 5 -5.30 8.78 17.74
CA ASP A 5 -4.77 7.61 18.45
C ASP A 5 -4.45 6.45 17.47
N LEU A 6 -5.13 6.43 16.31
CA LEU A 6 -4.93 5.43 15.25
C LEU A 6 -3.61 5.63 14.49
N GLU A 7 -3.22 6.86 14.23
CA GLU A 7 -2.01 7.15 13.44
C GLU A 7 -0.74 6.86 14.23
N GLU A 8 -0.75 7.05 15.55
CA GLU A 8 0.37 6.70 16.43
C GLU A 8 0.54 5.17 16.59
N ASP A 9 -0.56 4.42 16.53
CA ASP A 9 -0.57 2.97 16.71
C ASP A 9 -0.42 2.18 15.39
N MET A 10 -0.47 2.85 14.23
CA MET A 10 -0.31 2.23 12.90
C MET A 10 1.15 1.91 12.57
N ASP A 11 1.88 1.36 13.53
CA ASP A 11 3.22 0.89 13.26
C ASP A 11 3.20 -0.26 12.26
N ASN A 12 4.07 -0.16 11.27
CA ASN A 12 4.28 -1.25 10.33
C ASN A 12 4.88 -2.43 11.10
N PRO A 13 4.29 -3.63 11.01
CA PRO A 13 4.87 -4.79 11.69
C PRO A 13 6.29 -5.01 11.20
N SER A 14 7.23 -5.14 12.14
CA SER A 14 8.62 -5.46 11.81
C SER A 14 8.75 -6.84 11.18
N GLU A 15 7.90 -7.77 11.61
CA GLU A 15 7.83 -9.14 11.10
C GLU A 15 6.38 -9.58 10.94
N PHE A 16 6.12 -10.36 9.90
CA PHE A 16 4.84 -10.99 9.65
C PHE A 16 4.84 -12.44 10.11
N LEU A 17 3.72 -12.87 10.70
CA LEU A 17 3.44 -14.27 10.98
C LEU A 17 3.21 -15.02 9.67
N ASP A 18 3.56 -16.31 9.65
CA ASP A 18 3.22 -17.22 8.55
C ASP A 18 1.73 -17.61 8.62
N ARG A 19 0.87 -16.59 8.45
CA ARG A 19 -0.58 -16.71 8.44
C ARG A 19 -1.13 -16.20 7.13
N PRO A 20 -1.93 -17.01 6.40
CA PRO A 20 -2.50 -16.59 5.12
C PRO A 20 -3.38 -15.33 5.25
N VAL A 21 -3.27 -14.45 4.27
CA VAL A 21 -4.13 -13.29 4.14
C VAL A 21 -5.28 -13.64 3.20
N SER A 22 -6.51 -13.39 3.64
CA SER A 22 -7.71 -13.69 2.85
C SER A 22 -7.87 -12.73 1.68
N GLN A 23 -7.94 -13.26 0.47
CA GLN A 23 -8.27 -12.46 -0.72
C GLN A 23 -9.64 -11.77 -0.58
N ALA A 24 -10.63 -12.44 0.02
CA ALA A 24 -11.96 -11.87 0.23
C ALA A 24 -11.89 -10.63 1.15
N LEU A 25 -11.09 -10.69 2.22
CA LEU A 25 -10.85 -9.55 3.09
C LEU A 25 -10.24 -8.38 2.31
N ILE A 26 -9.22 -8.65 1.49
CA ILE A 26 -8.56 -7.59 0.71
C ILE A 26 -9.55 -6.92 -0.26
N LEU A 27 -10.40 -7.70 -0.93
CA LEU A 27 -11.44 -7.16 -1.81
C LEU A 27 -12.45 -6.30 -1.05
N GLU A 28 -12.86 -6.72 0.15
CA GLU A 28 -13.75 -5.95 1.01
C GLU A 28 -13.12 -4.61 1.39
N LEU A 29 -11.88 -4.62 1.87
CA LEU A 29 -11.15 -3.40 2.23
C LEU A 29 -10.97 -2.46 1.03
N LEU A 30 -10.63 -3.00 -0.14
CA LEU A 30 -10.51 -2.21 -1.37
C LEU A 30 -11.83 -1.59 -1.79
N ASN A 31 -12.96 -2.30 -1.68
CA ASN A 31 -14.28 -1.75 -2.01
C ASN A 31 -14.65 -0.51 -1.19
N HIS A 32 -14.08 -0.38 0.00
CA HIS A 32 -14.21 0.84 0.81
C HIS A 32 -13.12 1.87 0.52
N ALA A 33 -11.88 1.44 0.33
CA ALA A 33 -10.76 2.33 0.10
C ALA A 33 -10.86 3.11 -1.21
N VAL A 34 -11.50 2.57 -2.25
CA VAL A 34 -11.68 3.21 -3.57
C VAL A 34 -12.58 4.45 -3.55
N TRP A 35 -13.24 4.74 -2.43
CA TRP A 35 -13.95 6.02 -2.23
C TRP A 35 -13.00 7.19 -1.92
N ALA A 36 -11.69 6.99 -2.09
CA ALA A 36 -10.72 8.07 -2.00
C ALA A 36 -11.01 9.17 -3.04
N PRO A 37 -10.77 10.44 -2.69
CA PRO A 37 -10.94 11.54 -3.63
C PRO A 37 -10.11 11.34 -4.89
N ASN A 38 -10.75 11.45 -6.05
CA ASN A 38 -10.07 11.45 -7.34
C ASN A 38 -10.82 12.34 -8.33
N ASP A 39 -10.09 13.02 -9.21
CA ASP A 39 -10.67 13.97 -10.15
C ASP A 39 -11.55 13.28 -11.17
N GLY A 40 -12.76 13.78 -11.36
CA GLY A 40 -13.72 13.29 -12.36
C GLY A 40 -14.10 11.83 -12.20
N LEU A 41 -13.89 11.20 -11.04
CA LEU A 41 -14.12 9.77 -10.81
C LEU A 41 -13.39 8.88 -11.83
N ARG A 42 -12.20 9.28 -12.23
CA ARG A 42 -11.41 8.53 -13.22
C ARG A 42 -10.96 7.16 -12.76
N GLU A 43 -10.89 6.94 -11.43
CA GLU A 43 -10.45 5.70 -10.81
C GLU A 43 -9.15 5.18 -11.47
N PRO A 44 -8.02 5.94 -11.34
CA PRO A 44 -6.82 5.70 -12.14
C PRO A 44 -6.03 4.46 -11.72
N TRP A 45 -6.56 3.68 -10.81
CA TRP A 45 -5.90 2.56 -10.15
C TRP A 45 -6.37 1.20 -10.65
N ARG A 46 -5.50 0.21 -10.50
CA ARG A 46 -5.79 -1.21 -10.62
C ARG A 46 -4.92 -1.95 -9.59
N PHE A 47 -5.35 -3.13 -9.20
CA PHE A 47 -4.68 -3.90 -8.17
C PHE A 47 -4.29 -5.28 -8.69
N ILE A 48 -3.13 -5.78 -8.24
CA ILE A 48 -2.71 -7.16 -8.41
C ILE A 48 -2.42 -7.73 -7.03
N PHE A 49 -3.19 -8.73 -6.63
CA PHE A 49 -2.97 -9.44 -5.38
C PHE A 49 -2.15 -10.72 -5.65
N ALA A 50 -1.09 -10.92 -4.88
CA ALA A 50 -0.27 -12.11 -4.91
C ALA A 50 -0.12 -12.66 -3.49
N ASP A 51 -0.56 -13.90 -3.28
CA ASP A 51 -0.33 -14.62 -2.04
C ASP A 51 0.98 -15.44 -2.08
N ASN A 52 1.37 -15.98 -0.93
CA ASN A 52 2.60 -16.74 -0.77
C ASN A 52 2.67 -18.00 -1.68
N ARG A 53 1.52 -18.50 -2.16
CA ARG A 53 1.46 -19.65 -3.09
C ARG A 53 1.99 -19.31 -4.48
N ASN A 54 2.01 -18.04 -4.83
CA ASN A 54 2.54 -17.50 -6.08
C ASN A 54 4.00 -17.03 -5.96
N GLY A 55 4.77 -17.57 -5.02
CA GLY A 55 6.11 -17.14 -4.65
C GLY A 55 7.13 -16.99 -5.79
N LYS A 56 6.89 -17.64 -6.96
CA LYS A 56 7.73 -17.43 -8.15
C LYS A 56 7.67 -16.03 -8.71
N LEU A 57 6.51 -15.35 -8.60
CA LEU A 57 6.33 -13.99 -9.09
C LEU A 57 7.04 -12.96 -8.21
N MET A 58 7.18 -13.28 -6.91
CA MET A 58 7.75 -12.38 -5.92
C MET A 58 9.20 -12.72 -5.56
N GLN A 59 9.88 -13.57 -6.35
CA GLN A 59 11.29 -13.88 -6.15
C GLN A 59 12.14 -12.61 -6.22
N GLY A 60 12.93 -12.39 -5.17
CA GLY A 60 13.85 -11.24 -5.08
C GLY A 60 13.29 -10.05 -4.28
N LEU A 61 12.12 -10.18 -3.66
CA LEU A 61 11.78 -9.34 -2.51
C LEU A 61 12.55 -9.86 -1.30
N GLN A 62 13.29 -8.97 -0.64
CA GLN A 62 14.17 -9.36 0.47
C GLN A 62 13.41 -9.75 1.74
N GLU A 63 12.13 -9.40 1.80
CA GLU A 63 11.29 -9.61 2.97
C GLU A 63 10.10 -10.50 2.62
N HIS A 64 9.86 -11.47 3.48
CA HIS A 64 8.79 -12.44 3.30
C HIS A 64 7.50 -11.95 3.95
N ALA A 65 6.61 -11.35 3.15
CA ALA A 65 5.24 -11.12 3.56
C ALA A 65 4.34 -12.29 3.10
N PRO A 66 3.29 -12.65 3.88
CA PRO A 66 2.32 -13.67 3.47
C PRO A 66 1.56 -13.33 2.20
N ALA A 67 1.38 -12.03 1.92
CA ALA A 67 0.74 -11.55 0.71
C ALA A 67 1.25 -10.18 0.29
N TYR A 68 1.04 -9.85 -0.97
CA TYR A 68 1.40 -8.58 -1.59
C TYR A 68 0.23 -8.03 -2.38
N LEU A 69 0.07 -6.72 -2.32
CA LEU A 69 -0.86 -5.96 -3.15
C LEU A 69 -0.08 -4.92 -3.95
N LEU A 70 0.05 -5.13 -5.24
CA LEU A 70 0.62 -4.12 -6.14
C LEU A 70 -0.48 -3.12 -6.47
N VAL A 71 -0.23 -1.86 -6.16
CA VAL A 71 -1.12 -0.76 -6.52
C VAL A 71 -0.58 -0.12 -7.78
N LEU A 72 -1.36 -0.21 -8.84
CA LEU A 72 -1.01 0.28 -10.17
C LEU A 72 -1.73 1.59 -10.45
N VAL A 73 -1.08 2.45 -11.21
CA VAL A 73 -1.66 3.69 -11.71
C VAL A 73 -1.50 3.77 -13.22
N LYS A 74 -2.50 4.33 -13.90
CA LYS A 74 -2.43 4.58 -15.34
C LYS A 74 -1.31 5.56 -15.66
N GLU A 75 -0.57 5.27 -16.71
CA GLU A 75 0.35 6.25 -17.29
C GLU A 75 -0.46 7.34 -18.00
N GLU A 76 -0.17 8.58 -17.68
CA GLU A 76 -0.85 9.74 -18.22
C GLU A 76 0.19 10.69 -18.83
N ALA A 77 -0.06 11.12 -20.08
CA ALA A 77 0.85 12.02 -20.79
C ALA A 77 0.79 13.45 -20.25
N ASP A 78 -0.41 13.88 -19.82
CA ASP A 78 -0.60 15.17 -19.18
C ASP A 78 0.01 15.15 -17.78
N HIS A 79 0.96 16.05 -17.55
CA HIS A 79 1.71 16.13 -16.29
C HIS A 79 0.80 16.40 -15.08
N HIS A 80 -0.16 17.31 -15.23
CA HIS A 80 -1.07 17.68 -14.16
C HIS A 80 -1.97 16.51 -13.76
N LYS A 81 -2.57 15.84 -14.75
CA LYS A 81 -3.39 14.65 -14.50
C LYS A 81 -2.59 13.51 -13.89
N ARG A 82 -1.34 13.34 -14.30
CA ARG A 82 -0.45 12.32 -13.75
C ARG A 82 -0.19 12.54 -12.26
N GLU A 83 0.02 13.79 -11.85
CA GLU A 83 0.22 14.14 -10.44
C GLU A 83 -1.07 13.94 -9.63
N GLU A 84 -2.21 14.38 -10.16
CA GLU A 84 -3.51 14.17 -9.52
C GLU A 84 -3.83 12.68 -9.33
N ASP A 85 -3.62 11.88 -10.36
CA ASP A 85 -3.86 10.43 -10.31
C ASP A 85 -2.93 9.75 -9.30
N PHE A 86 -1.67 10.16 -9.24
CA PHE A 86 -0.72 9.64 -8.27
C PHE A 86 -1.08 10.02 -6.83
N ALA A 87 -1.47 11.27 -6.61
CA ALA A 87 -1.95 11.72 -5.30
C ALA A 87 -3.21 10.96 -4.86
N ALA A 88 -4.17 10.75 -5.77
CA ALA A 88 -5.38 9.98 -5.50
C ALA A 88 -5.07 8.53 -5.09
N VAL A 89 -4.08 7.89 -5.73
CA VAL A 89 -3.62 6.55 -5.36
C VAL A 89 -3.10 6.51 -3.92
N PHE A 90 -2.32 7.50 -3.48
CA PHE A 90 -1.81 7.52 -2.11
C PHE A 90 -2.89 7.84 -1.08
N CYS A 91 -3.92 8.63 -1.43
CA CYS A 91 -5.12 8.78 -0.60
C CYS A 91 -5.85 7.43 -0.42
N LEU A 92 -6.01 6.66 -1.50
CA LEU A 92 -6.57 5.31 -1.45
C LEU A 92 -5.73 4.38 -0.57
N ILE A 93 -4.40 4.39 -0.72
CA ILE A 93 -3.50 3.58 0.10
C ILE A 93 -3.68 3.90 1.59
N GLN A 94 -3.78 5.18 1.95
CA GLN A 94 -4.00 5.56 3.34
C GLN A 94 -5.36 5.08 3.86
N ASN A 95 -6.43 5.21 3.07
CA ASN A 95 -7.73 4.66 3.44
C ASN A 95 -7.66 3.14 3.65
N PHE A 96 -6.99 2.44 2.75
CA PHE A 96 -6.79 0.98 2.85
C PHE A 96 -6.04 0.60 4.15
N ARG A 97 -4.98 1.33 4.48
CA ARG A 97 -4.20 1.10 5.71
C ARG A 97 -5.05 1.28 6.97
N LEU A 98 -5.86 2.33 7.03
CA LEU A 98 -6.77 2.59 8.15
C LEU A 98 -7.80 1.46 8.33
N LEU A 99 -8.40 1.02 7.23
CA LEU A 99 -9.35 -0.10 7.23
C LEU A 99 -8.70 -1.44 7.60
N ALA A 100 -7.50 -1.68 7.08
CA ALA A 100 -6.71 -2.87 7.39
C ALA A 100 -6.35 -2.93 8.89
N TYR A 101 -5.99 -1.79 9.47
CA TYR A 101 -5.69 -1.70 10.90
C TYR A 101 -6.87 -2.13 11.78
N GLU A 102 -8.10 -1.73 11.44
CA GLU A 102 -9.31 -2.18 12.15
C GLU A 102 -9.48 -3.71 12.11
N GLN A 103 -8.98 -4.34 11.05
CA GLN A 103 -9.00 -5.80 10.89
C GLN A 103 -7.73 -6.49 11.45
N ARG A 104 -6.89 -5.75 12.15
CA ARG A 104 -5.58 -6.22 12.66
C ARG A 104 -4.67 -6.77 11.56
N LEU A 105 -4.85 -6.30 10.33
CA LEU A 105 -4.00 -6.61 9.19
C LEU A 105 -2.90 -5.56 9.09
N GLY A 106 -1.65 -5.97 9.27
CA GLY A 106 -0.48 -5.13 9.06
C GLY A 106 -0.28 -4.84 7.58
N VAL A 107 0.04 -3.59 7.27
CA VAL A 107 0.30 -3.11 5.90
C VAL A 107 1.58 -2.31 5.89
N ARG A 108 2.61 -2.82 5.23
CA ARG A 108 3.85 -2.09 4.98
C ARG A 108 3.87 -1.61 3.54
N CYS A 109 3.91 -0.29 3.35
CA CYS A 109 3.97 0.32 2.02
C CYS A 109 5.44 0.58 1.66
N THR A 110 5.90 -0.02 0.57
CA THR A 110 7.28 0.08 0.12
C THR A 110 7.37 0.54 -1.33
N LEU A 111 8.44 1.29 -1.61
CA LEU A 111 8.83 1.70 -2.95
C LEU A 111 10.18 1.04 -3.25
N HIS A 112 10.18 0.05 -4.13
CA HIS A 112 11.36 -0.71 -4.51
C HIS A 112 11.92 -0.22 -5.85
N ASP A 113 13.23 -0.22 -6.00
CA ASP A 113 13.90 0.18 -7.24
C ASP A 113 13.44 -0.65 -8.45
N TRP A 114 13.15 -1.93 -8.24
CA TRP A 114 12.68 -2.82 -9.31
C TRP A 114 11.29 -2.44 -9.88
N MET A 115 10.50 -1.61 -9.18
CA MET A 115 9.21 -1.13 -9.67
C MET A 115 9.35 -0.32 -10.96
N TYR A 116 10.53 0.24 -11.20
CA TYR A 116 10.86 1.02 -12.39
C TYR A 116 11.41 0.16 -13.54
N ASP A 117 11.66 -1.13 -13.29
CA ASP A 117 12.03 -2.09 -14.33
C ASP A 117 10.78 -2.54 -15.09
N ARG A 118 10.64 -2.04 -16.31
CA ARG A 118 9.50 -2.32 -17.18
C ARG A 118 9.33 -3.81 -17.46
N SER A 119 10.42 -4.51 -17.77
CA SER A 119 10.40 -5.93 -18.08
C SER A 119 9.88 -6.76 -16.90
N ARG A 120 10.36 -6.43 -15.71
CA ARG A 120 9.90 -7.09 -14.47
C ARG A 120 8.43 -6.78 -14.17
N ALA A 121 8.00 -5.52 -14.32
CA ALA A 121 6.61 -5.13 -14.11
C ALA A 121 5.66 -5.90 -15.04
N GLU A 122 6.03 -6.09 -16.31
CA GLU A 122 5.26 -6.86 -17.28
C GLU A 122 5.12 -8.33 -16.88
N THR A 123 6.16 -8.96 -16.31
CA THR A 123 6.06 -10.33 -15.81
C THR A 123 5.08 -10.47 -14.63
N LEU A 124 4.82 -9.40 -13.91
CA LEU A 124 3.85 -9.33 -12.83
C LEU A 124 2.42 -8.99 -13.31
N GLY A 125 2.22 -8.77 -14.62
CA GLY A 125 0.93 -8.47 -15.21
C GLY A 125 0.59 -6.97 -15.28
N VAL A 126 1.59 -6.10 -15.13
CA VAL A 126 1.43 -4.64 -15.35
C VAL A 126 1.34 -4.38 -16.84
N ARG A 127 0.30 -3.64 -17.26
CA ARG A 127 0.06 -3.33 -18.68
C ARG A 127 0.99 -2.23 -19.18
N SER A 128 1.11 -2.11 -20.51
CA SER A 128 2.00 -1.11 -21.15
C SER A 128 1.64 0.34 -20.81
N ASN A 129 0.39 0.61 -20.47
CA ASN A 129 -0.13 1.93 -20.08
C ASN A 129 -0.26 2.10 -18.57
N GLU A 130 0.42 1.29 -17.78
CA GLU A 130 0.37 1.31 -16.33
C GLU A 130 1.79 1.31 -15.74
N ARG A 131 1.91 1.80 -14.52
CA ARG A 131 3.10 1.63 -13.67
C ARG A 131 2.71 1.23 -12.26
N ILE A 132 3.65 0.65 -11.53
CA ILE A 132 3.47 0.36 -10.12
C ILE A 132 3.65 1.68 -9.34
N ALA A 133 2.63 2.06 -8.58
CA ALA A 133 2.70 3.21 -7.69
C ALA A 133 3.30 2.85 -6.33
N ALA A 134 2.91 1.69 -5.79
CA ALA A 134 3.43 1.16 -4.53
C ALA A 134 3.25 -0.36 -4.46
N VAL A 135 4.03 -0.99 -3.59
CA VAL A 135 3.85 -2.39 -3.18
C VAL A 135 3.44 -2.38 -1.72
N LEU A 136 2.29 -2.97 -1.43
CA LEU A 136 1.82 -3.18 -0.07
C LEU A 136 2.13 -4.61 0.34
N GLU A 137 2.94 -4.78 1.36
CA GLU A 137 3.21 -6.05 2.00
C GLU A 137 2.19 -6.25 3.10
N LEU A 138 1.49 -7.38 3.07
CA LEU A 138 0.32 -7.66 3.88
C LEU A 138 0.54 -8.88 4.75
N GLY A 139 0.18 -8.79 6.01
CA GLY A 139 0.27 -9.91 6.93
C GLY A 139 -0.19 -9.55 8.33
N TYR A 140 -0.20 -10.53 9.20
CA TYR A 140 -0.52 -10.33 10.62
C TYR A 140 0.80 -10.25 11.38
N GLY A 141 0.95 -9.23 12.22
CA GLY A 141 2.13 -9.05 13.06
C GLY A 141 2.11 -9.96 14.30
N THR A 142 3.27 -10.17 14.90
CA THR A 142 3.37 -10.70 16.27
C THR A 142 2.79 -9.67 17.24
N GLU A 143 1.97 -10.08 18.20
CA GLU A 143 1.31 -9.19 19.18
C GLU A 143 2.28 -8.51 20.18
N GLN A 144 3.52 -8.33 19.83
CA GLN A 144 4.46 -7.56 20.65
C GLN A 144 4.52 -6.10 20.17
N LEU A 145 3.44 -5.38 20.39
CA LEU A 145 3.42 -3.92 20.42
C LEU A 145 4.00 -3.38 21.76
N GLU A 146 5.01 -4.03 22.29
CA GLU A 146 5.77 -3.51 23.43
C GLU A 146 7.14 -3.01 22.93
N GLY A 147 7.11 -1.85 22.39
CA GLY A 147 8.30 -1.11 22.02
C GLY A 147 7.88 0.06 21.15
N LYS A 148 7.41 1.14 21.79
CA LYS A 148 7.46 2.45 21.13
C LYS A 148 8.87 2.62 20.64
N SER A 149 9.10 2.44 19.33
CA SER A 149 10.33 2.98 18.76
C SER A 149 10.33 4.45 19.17
N GLU A 150 11.46 4.98 19.60
CA GLU A 150 11.62 6.42 19.80
C GLU A 150 11.42 7.07 18.42
N ILE A 151 10.16 7.27 18.05
CA ILE A 151 9.81 8.05 16.87
C ILE A 151 10.21 9.46 17.26
N ALA A 152 11.21 10.00 16.56
CA ALA A 152 11.56 11.40 16.70
C ALA A 152 10.30 12.22 16.50
N GLU A 153 9.97 13.11 17.46
CA GLU A 153 8.81 13.96 17.37
C GLU A 153 8.79 14.68 16.02
N PRO A 154 7.69 14.62 15.26
CA PRO A 154 7.62 15.28 13.96
C PRO A 154 7.78 16.79 14.15
N GLN A 155 8.69 17.40 13.41
CA GLN A 155 8.90 18.83 13.41
C GLN A 155 8.02 19.48 12.36
N LEU A 156 6.93 20.10 12.82
CA LEU A 156 6.07 20.89 11.94
C LEU A 156 6.75 22.23 11.60
N GLN A 157 6.95 22.48 10.31
CA GLN A 157 7.31 23.81 9.80
C GLN A 157 6.05 24.52 9.35
N PHE A 158 5.76 25.66 9.97
CA PHE A 158 4.58 26.46 9.71
C PHE A 158 4.94 27.94 9.68
N GLU A 159 4.60 28.62 8.60
CA GLU A 159 4.82 30.06 8.42
C GLU A 159 3.50 30.78 8.18
N LEU A 160 3.34 31.94 8.84
CA LEU A 160 2.25 32.85 8.58
C LEU A 160 2.74 33.96 7.64
N LEU A 161 2.00 34.21 6.54
CA LEU A 161 2.24 35.31 5.60
C LEU A 161 1.50 36.59 6.04
#